data_4f3de09f4466c6572c61694ab3453bfd
#
_entry.id   4f3de09f4466c6572c61694ab3453bfd
#
_cell.length_a   1.000
_cell.length_b   1.000
_cell.length_c   1.000
_cell.angle_alpha   90.00
_cell.angle_beta   90.00
_cell.angle_gamma   90.00
#
_symmetry.space_group_name_H-M   'P 1'
#
loop_
_entity.id
_entity.type
_entity.pdbx_description
1 polymer ?
#
loop_
_entity_poly.entity_id
_entity_poly.type
_entity_poly.pdbx_seq_one_letter_code
_entity_poly.pdbx_strand_id
1 'polypeptide(L)'
;MTAQLASYRAKKAFSRLWLMRSAVAIVIDQVTTEQASMLLIKRADNERDPWSGHMAFPGGRYEPGDKNGLATAKREMQEEVGFDIDQLLADSAVCGSIDGQCIARLSDIKTSKRVTPNAMIVSPYIFSVRNKPKLVANHEVADIVWVPLSFFTALENRGLYEMKYQDQKIKMPCYRYQGNVIWGLTLSMIDEILRALGADIPQWYRL
;
A
#
# COMPACT_ATOMS: atom_id res chain seq x y z
N MET A 1 -2.49 -4.30 -17.61
CA MET A 1 -2.20 -3.84 -16.23
C MET A 1 -0.74 -4.07 -15.86
N THR A 2 -0.24 -5.31 -15.75
CA THR A 2 1.13 -5.60 -15.31
C THR A 2 2.20 -4.90 -16.16
N ALA A 3 2.09 -4.94 -17.48
CA ALA A 3 3.03 -4.27 -18.39
C ALA A 3 3.05 -2.74 -18.20
N GLN A 4 1.88 -2.11 -17.97
CA GLN A 4 1.78 -0.68 -17.68
C GLN A 4 2.46 -0.33 -16.35
N LEU A 5 2.20 -1.11 -15.29
CA LEU A 5 2.86 -0.91 -13.99
C LEU A 5 4.36 -1.16 -14.08
N ALA A 6 4.81 -2.21 -14.80
CA ALA A 6 6.23 -2.49 -14.98
C ALA A 6 6.98 -1.39 -15.74
N SER A 7 6.30 -0.65 -16.60
CA SER A 7 6.88 0.51 -17.33
C SER A 7 6.88 1.79 -16.50
N TYR A 8 6.22 1.82 -15.35
CA TYR A 8 6.12 3.02 -14.52
C TYR A 8 7.48 3.49 -13.99
N ARG A 9 7.74 4.78 -14.11
CA ARG A 9 9.01 5.41 -13.67
C ARG A 9 8.84 6.09 -12.32
N ALA A 10 9.07 5.34 -11.24
CA ALA A 10 9.00 5.83 -9.88
C ALA A 10 10.04 6.92 -9.58
N LYS A 11 9.61 7.98 -8.87
CA LYS A 11 10.51 9.04 -8.39
C LYS A 11 11.07 8.63 -7.02
N LYS A 12 12.40 8.57 -6.91
CA LYS A 12 13.08 8.32 -5.63
C LYS A 12 13.38 9.64 -4.94
N ALA A 13 12.95 9.81 -3.71
CA ALA A 13 13.25 10.99 -2.92
C ALA A 13 14.74 11.03 -2.54
N PHE A 14 15.42 12.13 -2.84
CA PHE A 14 16.83 12.30 -2.46
C PHE A 14 17.02 12.27 -0.93
N SER A 15 16.04 12.76 -0.17
CA SER A 15 16.04 12.76 1.30
C SER A 15 16.00 11.35 1.95
N ARG A 16 15.85 10.28 1.17
CA ARG A 16 15.99 8.89 1.65
C ARG A 16 17.38 8.54 2.17
N LEU A 17 18.38 9.38 1.88
CA LEU A 17 19.76 9.17 2.34
C LEU A 17 19.94 9.48 3.83
N TRP A 18 19.09 10.33 4.42
CA TRP A 18 19.19 10.78 5.82
C TRP A 18 17.90 10.78 6.63
N LEU A 19 16.76 10.52 5.99
CA LEU A 19 15.52 10.30 6.72
C LEU A 19 15.30 8.82 7.04
N MET A 20 14.54 8.57 8.10
CA MET A 20 14.04 7.22 8.38
C MET A 20 13.30 6.68 7.16
N ARG A 21 13.44 5.39 6.93
CA ARG A 21 12.82 4.71 5.79
C ARG A 21 11.82 3.67 6.28
N SER A 22 10.75 3.54 5.53
CA SER A 22 9.82 2.43 5.62
C SER A 22 9.48 1.94 4.22
N ALA A 23 8.90 0.76 4.12
CA ALA A 23 8.42 0.21 2.87
C ALA A 23 7.10 -0.49 3.08
N VAL A 24 6.26 -0.51 2.04
CA VAL A 24 4.98 -1.20 2.05
C VAL A 24 4.86 -2.15 0.87
N ALA A 25 4.16 -3.26 1.07
CA ALA A 25 3.86 -4.25 0.05
C ALA A 25 2.42 -4.05 -0.46
N ILE A 26 2.28 -3.74 -1.74
CA ILE A 26 1.00 -3.64 -2.42
C ILE A 26 0.80 -4.92 -3.21
N VAL A 27 -0.05 -5.82 -2.73
CA VAL A 27 -0.33 -7.09 -3.40
C VAL A 27 -1.59 -6.94 -4.24
N ILE A 28 -1.47 -7.27 -5.53
CA ILE A 28 -2.58 -7.24 -6.48
C ILE A 28 -2.83 -8.66 -7.00
N ASP A 29 -4.03 -9.15 -6.74
CA ASP A 29 -4.53 -10.39 -7.31
C ASP A 29 -5.01 -10.15 -8.75
N GLN A 30 -4.50 -10.94 -9.67
CA GLN A 30 -4.74 -10.79 -11.10
C GLN A 30 -5.41 -12.04 -11.69
N VAL A 31 -6.59 -12.37 -11.26
CA VAL A 31 -7.37 -13.40 -11.97
C VAL A 31 -7.71 -12.90 -13.38
N THR A 32 -8.21 -11.69 -13.49
CA THR A 32 -8.34 -10.90 -14.73
C THR A 32 -8.18 -9.41 -14.39
N THR A 33 -7.95 -8.55 -15.40
CA THR A 33 -7.83 -7.10 -15.18
C THR A 33 -9.10 -6.50 -14.55
N GLU A 34 -10.26 -7.04 -14.91
CA GLU A 34 -11.58 -6.59 -14.43
C GLU A 34 -11.88 -7.08 -13.01
N GLN A 35 -11.30 -8.23 -12.63
CA GLN A 35 -11.51 -8.86 -11.33
C GLN A 35 -10.35 -8.62 -10.35
N ALA A 36 -9.32 -7.88 -10.79
CA ALA A 36 -8.17 -7.58 -9.95
C ALA A 36 -8.60 -6.92 -8.65
N SER A 37 -8.03 -7.37 -7.54
CA SER A 37 -8.23 -6.78 -6.23
C SER A 37 -6.91 -6.51 -5.53
N MET A 38 -6.94 -5.57 -4.61
CA MET A 38 -5.78 -5.06 -3.87
C MET A 38 -5.93 -5.44 -2.41
N LEU A 39 -4.86 -6.01 -1.85
CA LEU A 39 -4.79 -6.36 -0.43
C LEU A 39 -4.60 -5.10 0.41
N LEU A 40 -5.45 -4.91 1.38
CA LEU A 40 -5.33 -3.92 2.45
C LEU A 40 -5.45 -4.61 3.80
N ILE A 41 -4.83 -4.04 4.81
CA ILE A 41 -5.00 -4.42 6.21
C ILE A 41 -5.68 -3.30 6.98
N LYS A 42 -6.46 -3.67 7.99
CA LYS A 42 -6.89 -2.75 9.04
C LYS A 42 -5.93 -2.89 10.21
N ARG A 43 -5.27 -1.81 10.59
CA ARG A 43 -4.37 -1.84 11.75
C ARG A 43 -5.15 -2.11 13.02
N ALA A 44 -4.60 -2.92 13.91
CA ALA A 44 -5.20 -3.19 15.21
C ALA A 44 -5.30 -1.92 16.06
N ASP A 45 -6.24 -1.91 16.98
CA ASP A 45 -6.38 -0.80 17.92
C ASP A 45 -5.21 -0.78 18.90
N ASN A 46 -4.49 0.34 18.92
CA ASN A 46 -3.34 0.57 19.79
C ASN A 46 -3.26 2.06 20.15
N GLU A 47 -3.42 2.39 21.41
CA GLU A 47 -3.42 3.78 21.91
C GLU A 47 -2.12 4.54 21.62
N ARG A 48 -1.01 3.81 21.38
CA ARG A 48 0.31 4.40 21.06
C ARG A 48 0.54 4.58 19.57
N ASP A 49 -0.35 4.04 18.71
CA ASP A 49 -0.27 4.16 17.27
C ASP A 49 -1.23 5.26 16.75
N PRO A 50 -0.72 6.39 16.25
CA PRO A 50 -1.56 7.46 15.71
C PRO A 50 -2.37 7.03 14.47
N TRP A 51 -2.09 5.87 13.90
CA TRP A 51 -2.81 5.28 12.77
C TRP A 51 -3.64 4.05 13.16
N SER A 52 -3.91 3.87 14.46
CA SER A 52 -4.79 2.83 14.98
C SER A 52 -6.11 2.76 14.23
N GLY A 53 -6.53 1.56 13.83
CA GLY A 53 -7.77 1.33 13.09
C GLY A 53 -7.79 1.80 11.63
N HIS A 54 -6.70 2.41 11.11
CA HIS A 54 -6.63 2.86 9.73
C HIS A 54 -6.39 1.71 8.75
N MET A 55 -6.91 1.90 7.53
CA MET A 55 -6.62 1.00 6.42
C MET A 55 -5.25 1.33 5.84
N ALA A 56 -4.42 0.31 5.68
CA ALA A 56 -3.05 0.43 5.19
C ALA A 56 -2.69 -0.73 4.26
N PHE A 57 -1.56 -0.60 3.58
CA PHE A 57 -0.86 -1.74 2.99
C PHE A 57 0.04 -2.38 4.07
N PRO A 58 0.27 -3.70 4.03
CA PRO A 58 1.28 -4.32 4.86
C PRO A 58 2.62 -3.60 4.73
N GLY A 59 3.27 -3.29 5.85
CA GLY A 59 4.51 -2.56 5.78
C GLY A 59 4.92 -1.85 7.06
N GLY A 60 6.21 -1.59 7.16
CA GLY A 60 6.79 -0.98 8.35
C GLY A 60 8.16 -0.38 8.12
N ARG A 61 8.90 -0.20 9.20
CA ARG A 61 10.19 0.48 9.19
C ARG A 61 11.30 -0.43 8.69
N TYR A 62 12.27 0.19 8.04
CA TYR A 62 13.51 -0.47 7.69
C TYR A 62 14.27 -0.89 8.96
N GLU A 63 14.70 -2.15 9.00
CA GLU A 63 15.51 -2.72 10.08
C GLU A 63 16.95 -3.01 9.64
N PRO A 64 17.90 -3.10 10.58
CA PRO A 64 19.33 -3.32 10.26
C PRO A 64 19.60 -4.57 9.42
N GLY A 65 18.73 -5.59 9.48
CA GLY A 65 18.82 -6.82 8.68
C GLY A 65 18.31 -6.70 7.25
N ASP A 66 17.58 -5.64 6.94
CA ASP A 66 16.98 -5.46 5.63
C ASP A 66 18.03 -5.00 4.60
N LYS A 67 18.24 -5.76 3.53
CA LYS A 67 19.17 -5.38 2.45
C LYS A 67 18.74 -4.11 1.73
N ASN A 68 17.44 -3.89 1.61
CA ASN A 68 16.84 -2.73 0.92
C ASN A 68 15.34 -2.66 1.24
N GLY A 69 14.65 -1.60 0.76
CA GLY A 69 13.22 -1.43 1.02
C GLY A 69 12.32 -2.53 0.44
N LEU A 70 12.75 -3.24 -0.61
CA LEU A 70 12.03 -4.41 -1.10
C LEU A 70 12.06 -5.55 -0.08
N ALA A 71 13.21 -5.76 0.56
CA ALA A 71 13.35 -6.76 1.64
C ALA A 71 12.48 -6.38 2.84
N THR A 72 12.45 -5.10 3.22
CA THR A 72 11.53 -4.60 4.26
C THR A 72 10.07 -4.91 3.92
N ALA A 73 9.62 -4.57 2.71
CA ALA A 73 8.23 -4.82 2.30
C ALA A 73 7.85 -6.31 2.34
N LYS A 74 8.77 -7.20 1.95
CA LYS A 74 8.56 -8.64 2.00
C LYS A 74 8.50 -9.16 3.44
N ARG A 75 9.44 -8.74 4.29
CA ARG A 75 9.48 -9.12 5.71
C ARG A 75 8.20 -8.71 6.42
N GLU A 76 7.79 -7.44 6.28
CA GLU A 76 6.58 -6.92 6.91
C GLU A 76 5.31 -7.64 6.43
N MET A 77 5.22 -7.96 5.13
CA MET A 77 4.12 -8.74 4.59
C MET A 77 4.06 -10.14 5.19
N GLN A 78 5.21 -10.78 5.39
CA GLN A 78 5.27 -12.09 6.05
C GLN A 78 4.89 -11.98 7.53
N GLU A 79 5.35 -10.96 8.25
CA GLU A 79 5.08 -10.73 9.67
C GLU A 79 3.61 -10.37 9.93
N GLU A 80 3.02 -9.44 9.15
CA GLU A 80 1.68 -8.91 9.38
C GLU A 80 0.57 -9.83 8.88
N VAL A 81 0.77 -10.49 7.71
CA VAL A 81 -0.28 -11.29 7.07
C VAL A 81 0.13 -12.73 6.76
N GLY A 82 1.30 -13.18 7.23
CA GLY A 82 1.77 -14.55 7.08
C GLY A 82 2.08 -14.97 5.64
N PHE A 83 2.29 -14.00 4.73
CA PHE A 83 2.50 -14.28 3.31
C PHE A 83 3.98 -14.15 2.91
N ASP A 84 4.63 -15.30 2.71
CA ASP A 84 5.99 -15.38 2.17
C ASP A 84 5.94 -15.43 0.63
N ILE A 85 6.22 -14.28 0.01
CA ILE A 85 6.21 -14.17 -1.45
C ILE A 85 7.41 -14.83 -2.12
N ASP A 86 8.52 -15.00 -1.42
CA ASP A 86 9.69 -15.70 -1.95
C ASP A 86 9.45 -17.19 -2.02
N GLN A 87 8.69 -17.76 -1.08
CA GLN A 87 8.24 -19.14 -1.15
C GLN A 87 7.30 -19.36 -2.34
N LEU A 88 6.36 -18.44 -2.59
CA LEU A 88 5.48 -18.52 -3.76
C LEU A 88 6.28 -18.53 -5.07
N LEU A 89 7.35 -17.73 -5.17
CA LEU A 89 8.25 -17.70 -6.32
C LEU A 89 9.00 -19.02 -6.50
N ALA A 90 9.43 -19.64 -5.40
CA ALA A 90 10.14 -20.91 -5.43
C ALA A 90 9.21 -22.08 -5.85
N ASP A 91 7.96 -22.06 -5.40
CA ASP A 91 6.94 -23.08 -5.70
C ASP A 91 6.40 -22.94 -7.13
N SER A 92 6.49 -21.73 -7.72
CA SER A 92 6.04 -21.44 -9.08
C SER A 92 7.08 -21.92 -10.11
N ALA A 93 7.20 -23.25 -10.30
CA ALA A 93 8.15 -23.90 -11.22
C ALA A 93 7.91 -23.58 -12.73
N VAL A 94 7.00 -22.66 -13.05
CA VAL A 94 6.71 -22.25 -14.43
C VAL A 94 7.61 -21.09 -14.80
N CYS A 95 8.64 -21.37 -15.56
CA CYS A 95 9.50 -20.36 -16.20
C CYS A 95 8.64 -19.29 -16.93
N GLY A 96 8.83 -18.01 -16.59
CA GLY A 96 8.07 -16.89 -17.17
C GLY A 96 6.80 -16.48 -16.41
N SER A 97 6.46 -17.12 -15.29
CA SER A 97 5.37 -16.66 -14.42
C SER A 97 5.75 -15.34 -13.73
N ILE A 98 4.82 -14.36 -13.74
CA ILE A 98 4.93 -13.12 -12.97
C ILE A 98 4.33 -13.28 -11.56
N ASP A 99 3.90 -14.49 -11.21
CA ASP A 99 3.27 -14.80 -9.94
C ASP A 99 4.27 -14.60 -8.79
N GLY A 100 3.89 -13.79 -7.81
CA GLY A 100 4.75 -13.44 -6.69
C GLY A 100 5.89 -12.45 -6.99
N GLN A 101 6.09 -12.02 -8.23
CA GLN A 101 7.15 -11.08 -8.55
C GLN A 101 6.82 -9.64 -8.10
N CYS A 102 7.87 -8.91 -7.70
CA CYS A 102 7.79 -7.46 -7.59
C CYS A 102 7.77 -6.85 -9.01
N ILE A 103 6.58 -6.48 -9.48
CA ILE A 103 6.36 -5.99 -10.84
C ILE A 103 6.65 -4.52 -11.02
N ALA A 104 6.55 -3.73 -9.94
CA ALA A 104 6.79 -2.30 -9.98
C ALA A 104 7.12 -1.74 -8.60
N ARG A 105 7.61 -0.51 -8.61
CA ARG A 105 7.76 0.34 -7.44
C ARG A 105 7.05 1.66 -7.73
N LEU A 106 6.36 2.23 -6.74
CA LEU A 106 5.83 3.57 -6.83
C LEU A 106 6.82 4.63 -6.34
N SER A 107 6.46 5.89 -6.53
CA SER A 107 7.26 7.02 -6.07
C SER A 107 7.37 7.04 -4.53
N ASP A 108 8.54 7.48 -4.04
CA ASP A 108 8.72 7.68 -2.60
C ASP A 108 7.77 8.77 -2.09
N ILE A 109 7.11 8.49 -0.97
CA ILE A 109 6.28 9.45 -0.27
C ILE A 109 7.01 9.91 0.97
N LYS A 110 7.21 11.22 1.09
CA LYS A 110 7.75 11.82 2.31
C LYS A 110 6.61 12.15 3.25
N THR A 111 6.62 11.58 4.46
CA THR A 111 5.64 11.94 5.49
C THR A 111 5.92 13.34 6.03
N SER A 112 4.87 14.06 6.41
CA SER A 112 4.99 15.38 7.03
C SER A 112 5.34 15.24 8.51
N LYS A 113 6.22 16.10 9.04
CA LYS A 113 6.44 16.25 10.48
C LYS A 113 5.16 16.64 11.24
N ARG A 114 4.15 17.14 10.52
CA ARG A 114 2.84 17.47 11.10
C ARG A 114 2.04 16.21 11.48
N VAL A 115 2.31 15.09 10.79
CA VAL A 115 1.57 13.82 10.97
C VAL A 115 2.40 12.82 11.80
N THR A 116 3.73 12.89 11.73
CA THR A 116 4.64 12.02 12.48
C THR A 116 5.68 12.86 13.20
N PRO A 117 6.10 12.50 14.42
CA PRO A 117 7.17 13.22 15.14
C PRO A 117 8.45 13.33 14.31
N ASN A 118 8.75 12.32 13.51
CA ASN A 118 9.89 12.28 12.61
C ASN A 118 9.42 12.04 11.18
N ALA A 119 9.80 12.93 10.26
CA ALA A 119 9.55 12.71 8.84
C ALA A 119 10.27 11.43 8.37
N MET A 120 9.58 10.60 7.59
CA MET A 120 10.13 9.38 7.02
C MET A 120 9.84 9.30 5.52
N ILE A 121 10.56 8.44 4.83
CA ILE A 121 10.30 8.08 3.44
C ILE A 121 9.63 6.73 3.40
N VAL A 122 8.46 6.66 2.79
CA VAL A 122 7.73 5.42 2.53
C VAL A 122 7.94 5.02 1.07
N SER A 123 8.40 3.80 0.84
CA SER A 123 8.69 3.25 -0.48
C SER A 123 7.71 2.10 -0.79
N PRO A 124 6.75 2.29 -1.71
CA PRO A 124 5.80 1.24 -2.05
C PRO A 124 6.34 0.30 -3.12
N TYR A 125 6.12 -1.01 -2.95
CA TYR A 125 6.46 -2.07 -3.90
C TYR A 125 5.21 -2.84 -4.27
N ILE A 126 4.98 -3.07 -5.58
CA ILE A 126 3.82 -3.77 -6.11
C ILE A 126 4.20 -5.20 -6.44
N PHE A 127 3.45 -6.14 -5.89
CA PHE A 127 3.56 -7.57 -6.15
C PHE A 127 2.30 -8.05 -6.85
N SER A 128 2.47 -8.96 -7.81
CA SER A 128 1.38 -9.60 -8.51
C SER A 128 1.26 -11.05 -8.06
N VAL A 129 0.04 -11.47 -7.73
CA VAL A 129 -0.29 -12.87 -7.47
C VAL A 129 -1.43 -13.32 -8.39
N ARG A 130 -1.46 -14.58 -8.80
CA ARG A 130 -2.54 -15.11 -9.65
C ARG A 130 -3.80 -15.39 -8.87
N ASN A 131 -3.62 -15.91 -7.66
CA ASN A 131 -4.69 -16.27 -6.76
C ASN A 131 -4.46 -15.63 -5.40
N LYS A 132 -5.54 -15.32 -4.70
CA LYS A 132 -5.46 -14.81 -3.33
C LYS A 132 -4.80 -15.86 -2.45
N PRO A 133 -3.62 -15.58 -1.87
CA PRO A 133 -2.97 -16.52 -0.96
C PRO A 133 -3.79 -16.68 0.32
N LYS A 134 -3.56 -17.77 1.04
CA LYS A 134 -4.04 -17.91 2.41
C LYS A 134 -3.27 -16.93 3.28
N LEU A 135 -3.98 -16.05 3.98
CA LEU A 135 -3.41 -15.04 4.84
C LEU A 135 -3.77 -15.30 6.29
N VAL A 136 -2.88 -14.96 7.19
CA VAL A 136 -3.07 -15.08 8.64
C VAL A 136 -2.60 -13.77 9.28
N ALA A 137 -3.54 -13.00 9.81
CA ALA A 137 -3.25 -11.76 10.51
C ALA A 137 -2.45 -12.03 11.79
N ASN A 138 -1.44 -11.19 12.05
CA ASN A 138 -0.77 -11.15 13.35
C ASN A 138 -1.53 -10.22 14.32
N HIS A 139 -0.94 -9.95 15.48
CA HIS A 139 -1.56 -9.09 16.52
C HIS A 139 -1.63 -7.61 16.16
N GLU A 140 -0.92 -7.15 15.13
CA GLU A 140 -0.95 -5.77 14.64
C GLU A 140 -2.04 -5.52 13.60
N VAL A 141 -2.67 -6.58 13.11
CA VAL A 141 -3.68 -6.56 12.04
C VAL A 141 -5.03 -7.00 12.58
N ALA A 142 -5.99 -6.07 12.62
CA ALA A 142 -7.36 -6.36 13.03
C ALA A 142 -8.18 -7.04 11.94
N ASP A 143 -7.91 -6.74 10.67
CA ASP A 143 -8.65 -7.31 9.53
C ASP A 143 -7.81 -7.28 8.25
N ILE A 144 -8.10 -8.23 7.36
CA ILE A 144 -7.47 -8.35 6.03
C ILE A 144 -8.56 -8.23 4.97
N VAL A 145 -8.44 -7.22 4.10
CA VAL A 145 -9.50 -6.88 3.15
C VAL A 145 -8.95 -6.85 1.72
N TRP A 146 -9.59 -7.59 0.82
CA TRP A 146 -9.36 -7.48 -0.60
C TRP A 146 -10.37 -6.51 -1.24
N VAL A 147 -9.88 -5.39 -1.75
CA VAL A 147 -10.71 -4.36 -2.38
C VAL A 147 -10.57 -4.45 -3.89
N PRO A 148 -11.68 -4.64 -4.65
CA PRO A 148 -11.62 -4.65 -6.11
C PRO A 148 -11.03 -3.35 -6.68
N LEU A 149 -10.17 -3.45 -7.68
CA LEU A 149 -9.62 -2.27 -8.35
C LEU A 149 -10.72 -1.41 -8.99
N SER A 150 -11.75 -2.06 -9.53
CA SER A 150 -12.93 -1.40 -10.10
C SER A 150 -13.66 -0.50 -9.10
N PHE A 151 -13.61 -0.82 -7.81
CA PHE A 151 -14.17 0.02 -6.76
C PHE A 151 -13.50 1.41 -6.69
N PHE A 152 -12.20 1.46 -6.89
CA PHE A 152 -11.44 2.70 -6.84
C PHE A 152 -11.54 3.53 -8.13
N THR A 153 -11.86 2.90 -9.27
CA THR A 153 -12.06 3.61 -10.54
C THR A 153 -13.45 4.25 -10.65
N ALA A 154 -14.40 3.79 -9.85
CA ALA A 154 -15.74 4.37 -9.75
C ALA A 154 -15.70 5.62 -8.86
N LEU A 155 -15.69 6.82 -9.48
CA LEU A 155 -15.51 8.09 -8.77
C LEU A 155 -16.67 8.41 -7.79
N GLU A 156 -17.84 7.83 -7.98
CA GLU A 156 -18.96 7.89 -7.05
C GLU A 156 -18.67 7.27 -5.68
N ASN A 157 -17.70 6.34 -5.61
CA ASN A 157 -17.25 5.76 -4.34
C ASN A 157 -16.31 6.69 -3.56
N ARG A 158 -15.85 7.78 -4.21
CA ARG A 158 -14.93 8.73 -3.61
C ARG A 158 -15.68 9.78 -2.82
N GLY A 159 -15.34 9.93 -1.56
CA GLY A 159 -15.97 10.86 -0.64
C GLY A 159 -14.97 11.71 0.12
N LEU A 160 -15.46 12.36 1.16
CA LEU A 160 -14.65 13.16 2.08
C LEU A 160 -14.67 12.53 3.48
N TYR A 161 -13.52 12.50 4.11
CA TYR A 161 -13.32 12.13 5.50
C TYR A 161 -12.98 13.37 6.31
N GLU A 162 -13.78 13.65 7.34
CA GLU A 162 -13.52 14.76 8.26
C GLU A 162 -12.68 14.27 9.44
N MET A 163 -11.55 14.91 9.66
CA MET A 163 -10.71 14.65 10.82
C MET A 163 -10.43 15.96 11.57
N LYS A 164 -10.25 15.87 12.88
CA LYS A 164 -9.73 16.99 13.68
C LYS A 164 -8.20 16.97 13.62
N TYR A 165 -7.62 18.08 13.27
CA TYR A 165 -6.18 18.31 13.33
C TYR A 165 -5.92 19.69 13.95
N GLN A 166 -5.24 19.75 15.09
CA GLN A 166 -4.96 21.00 15.84
C GLN A 166 -6.22 21.88 15.98
N ASP A 167 -7.32 21.28 16.49
CA ASP A 167 -8.64 21.90 16.68
C ASP A 167 -9.35 22.40 15.39
N GLN A 168 -8.78 22.16 14.23
CA GLN A 168 -9.43 22.43 12.96
C GLN A 168 -10.04 21.18 12.36
N LYS A 169 -11.23 21.28 11.78
CA LYS A 169 -11.82 20.23 10.96
C LYS A 169 -11.21 20.29 9.57
N ILE A 170 -10.50 19.24 9.19
CA ILE A 170 -9.91 19.10 7.87
C ILE A 170 -10.70 18.05 7.09
N LYS A 171 -11.05 18.35 5.85
CA LYS A 171 -11.69 17.42 4.92
C LYS A 171 -10.63 16.82 4.00
N MET A 172 -10.49 15.51 4.06
CA MET A 172 -9.54 14.74 3.24
C MET A 172 -10.33 13.79 2.34
N PRO A 173 -9.92 13.60 1.08
CA PRO A 173 -10.56 12.61 0.24
C PRO A 173 -10.35 11.21 0.80
N CYS A 174 -11.36 10.38 0.58
CA CYS A 174 -11.35 8.99 1.03
C CYS A 174 -12.19 8.10 0.10
N TYR A 175 -12.02 6.80 0.26
CA TYR A 175 -12.99 5.78 -0.13
C TYR A 175 -13.56 5.11 1.13
N ARG A 176 -14.81 4.65 1.05
CA ARG A 176 -15.45 3.87 2.12
C ARG A 176 -15.81 2.50 1.57
N TYR A 177 -15.14 1.48 2.07
CA TYR A 177 -15.36 0.10 1.65
C TYR A 177 -15.67 -0.78 2.86
N GLN A 178 -16.86 -1.41 2.88
CA GLN A 178 -17.30 -2.30 3.97
C GLN A 178 -17.13 -1.67 5.37
N GLY A 179 -17.50 -0.39 5.52
CA GLY A 179 -17.38 0.33 6.79
C GLY A 179 -15.98 0.87 7.11
N ASN A 180 -14.96 0.49 6.35
CA ASN A 180 -13.60 0.97 6.52
C ASN A 180 -13.33 2.23 5.70
N VAL A 181 -12.51 3.14 6.23
CA VAL A 181 -12.13 4.40 5.55
C VAL A 181 -10.70 4.28 5.02
N ILE A 182 -10.54 4.44 3.71
CA ILE A 182 -9.26 4.43 3.01
C ILE A 182 -8.92 5.86 2.63
N TRP A 183 -7.85 6.42 3.21
CA TRP A 183 -7.46 7.82 3.04
C TRP A 183 -5.95 8.02 3.23
N GLY A 184 -5.46 9.25 3.19
CA GLY A 184 -4.07 9.59 3.52
C GLY A 184 -3.04 8.95 2.59
N LEU A 185 -1.96 8.40 3.15
CA LEU A 185 -0.87 7.79 2.37
C LEU A 185 -1.34 6.60 1.56
N THR A 186 -2.20 5.76 2.13
CA THR A 186 -2.78 4.59 1.44
C THR A 186 -3.53 5.02 0.20
N LEU A 187 -4.40 6.03 0.32
CA LEU A 187 -5.12 6.56 -0.82
C LEU A 187 -4.19 7.20 -1.86
N SER A 188 -3.14 7.91 -1.45
CA SER A 188 -2.19 8.52 -2.39
C SER A 188 -1.45 7.48 -3.22
N MET A 189 -1.12 6.32 -2.66
CA MET A 189 -0.52 5.19 -3.37
C MET A 189 -1.51 4.55 -4.36
N ILE A 190 -2.77 4.38 -3.93
CA ILE A 190 -3.85 3.89 -4.81
C ILE A 190 -4.04 4.85 -5.99
N ASP A 191 -4.12 6.15 -5.74
CA ASP A 191 -4.26 7.17 -6.79
C ASP A 191 -3.07 7.15 -7.77
N GLU A 192 -1.85 6.89 -7.29
CA GLU A 192 -0.67 6.77 -8.15
C GLU A 192 -0.76 5.53 -9.05
N ILE A 193 -1.22 4.39 -8.52
CA ILE A 193 -1.47 3.17 -9.32
C ILE A 193 -2.52 3.44 -10.38
N LEU A 194 -3.65 4.02 -10.01
CA LEU A 194 -4.75 4.27 -10.94
C LEU A 194 -4.31 5.20 -12.09
N ARG A 195 -3.53 6.25 -11.78
CA ARG A 195 -2.95 7.13 -12.83
C ARG A 195 -1.94 6.38 -13.70
N ALA A 196 -1.11 5.52 -13.12
CA ALA A 196 -0.19 4.69 -13.89
C ALA A 196 -0.92 3.71 -14.84
N LEU A 197 -2.15 3.35 -14.50
CA LEU A 197 -3.04 2.55 -15.33
C LEU A 197 -3.89 3.37 -16.32
N GLY A 198 -3.71 4.71 -16.34
CA GLY A 198 -4.40 5.61 -17.28
C GLY A 198 -5.74 6.13 -16.79
N ALA A 199 -6.10 5.91 -15.52
CA ALA A 199 -7.32 6.49 -14.96
C ALA A 199 -7.16 8.00 -14.70
N ASP A 200 -8.19 8.76 -15.05
CA ASP A 200 -8.25 10.20 -14.74
C ASP A 200 -8.71 10.40 -13.29
N ILE A 201 -7.74 10.45 -12.40
CA ILE A 201 -7.99 10.66 -10.97
C ILE A 201 -7.69 12.12 -10.59
N PRO A 202 -8.68 12.84 -10.00
CA PRO A 202 -8.49 14.21 -9.58
C PRO A 202 -7.27 14.37 -8.66
N GLN A 203 -6.41 15.34 -8.95
CA GLN A 203 -5.27 15.67 -8.08
C GLN A 203 -5.76 16.53 -6.91
N TRP A 204 -6.19 15.88 -5.83
CA TRP A 204 -6.66 16.56 -4.62
C TRP A 204 -5.53 16.93 -3.66
N TYR A 205 -4.30 16.53 -3.96
CA TYR A 205 -3.17 16.69 -3.04
C TYR A 205 -2.00 17.44 -3.66
N ARG A 206 -1.79 18.62 -3.18
CA ARG A 206 -0.45 19.10 -2.86
C ARG A 206 -0.42 19.24 -1.34
N LEU A 207 -0.02 18.18 -0.63
CA LEU A 207 0.37 18.27 0.77
C LEU A 207 1.71 19.00 0.87
#